data_24f1443b5f498b9e300a9afe51c18fa4
#
_entry.id   24f1443b5f498b9e300a9afe51c18fa4
#
_cell.length_a   1.000
_cell.length_b   1.000
_cell.length_c   1.000
_cell.angle_alpha   90.00
_cell.angle_beta   90.00
_cell.angle_gamma   90.00
#
_symmetry.space_group_name_H-M   'P 1'
#
loop_
_entity.id
_entity.type
_entity.pdbx_description
1 polymer ?
#
loop_
_entity_poly.entity_id
_entity_poly.type
_entity_poly.pdbx_seq_one_letter_code
_entity_poly.pdbx_strand_id
1 'polypeptide(L)'
;MNTGEYERVYVELERYSGPLSGVADVGGVPHYFHAADPDQVEDRFYVWPIAPEVFVLERECWAIFVRWNERYELGEAGPESHPGVGGIDERYDELEERLKPSREVPADARLLVGRAEFLIDEEVPRYRVEGCDYAMRWSSP
;
A
#
# COMPACT_ATOMS: atom_id res chain seq x y z
N MET A 1 9.97 19.23 -3.70
CA MET A 1 9.56 18.33 -4.79
C MET A 1 8.11 18.61 -5.13
N ASN A 2 7.90 18.96 -6.34
CA ASN A 2 6.55 19.09 -6.84
C ASN A 2 6.37 18.07 -7.95
N THR A 3 5.52 17.14 -7.73
CA THR A 3 5.24 16.17 -8.75
C THR A 3 4.10 16.63 -9.65
N GLY A 4 3.11 17.34 -9.13
CA GLY A 4 1.93 17.74 -9.90
C GLY A 4 1.29 16.59 -10.66
N GLU A 5 1.93 15.45 -10.67
CA GLU A 5 1.58 14.26 -11.42
C GLU A 5 1.08 13.16 -10.49
N TYR A 6 0.22 12.31 -11.03
CA TYR A 6 -0.25 11.14 -10.30
C TYR A 6 0.79 10.06 -10.34
N GLU A 7 1.07 9.45 -9.19
CA GLU A 7 2.05 8.40 -9.07
C GLU A 7 1.40 7.11 -8.59
N ARG A 8 1.90 6.00 -9.09
CA ARG A 8 1.33 4.68 -8.91
C ARG A 8 1.42 4.21 -7.44
N VAL A 9 0.35 3.59 -6.95
CA VAL A 9 0.31 2.91 -5.67
C VAL A 9 0.34 1.41 -5.92
N TYR A 10 1.34 0.75 -5.35
CA TYR A 10 1.56 -0.68 -5.53
C TYR A 10 0.87 -1.53 -4.47
N VAL A 11 0.89 -1.06 -3.22
CA VAL A 11 0.43 -1.83 -2.06
C VAL A 11 -0.30 -0.90 -1.11
N GLU A 12 -1.44 -1.36 -0.60
CA GLU A 12 -2.16 -0.69 0.48
C GLU A 12 -2.06 -1.57 1.71
N LEU A 13 -1.43 -1.08 2.78
CA LEU A 13 -1.26 -1.84 4.01
C LEU A 13 -2.37 -1.55 5.02
N GLU A 14 -2.74 -0.29 5.17
CA GLU A 14 -3.79 0.14 6.07
C GLU A 14 -4.69 1.17 5.41
N ARG A 15 -5.97 1.10 5.76
CA ARG A 15 -6.97 2.04 5.29
C ARG A 15 -8.04 2.27 6.36
N TYR A 16 -8.45 3.54 6.49
CA TYR A 16 -9.61 3.89 7.31
C TYR A 16 -10.36 5.01 6.63
N SER A 17 -11.05 5.63 6.33
CA SER A 17 -11.63 6.69 5.50
C SER A 17 -10.73 7.19 4.35
N GLY A 18 -9.67 6.42 4.06
CA GLY A 18 -8.69 6.74 3.02
C GLY A 18 -7.42 5.95 3.26
N PRO A 19 -6.44 5.97 2.35
CA PRO A 19 -5.20 5.23 2.53
C PRO A 19 -4.39 5.78 3.71
N LEU A 20 -3.93 4.90 4.59
CA LEU A 20 -3.11 5.25 5.75
C LEU A 20 -1.66 4.85 5.58
N SER A 21 -1.40 3.72 4.95
CA SER A 21 -0.02 3.25 4.73
C SER A 21 0.03 2.31 3.54
N GLY A 22 1.19 2.22 2.92
CA GLY A 22 1.40 1.36 1.77
C GLY A 22 2.72 1.63 1.07
N VAL A 23 2.78 1.26 -0.20
CA VAL A 23 3.93 1.48 -1.08
C VAL A 23 3.46 2.19 -2.34
N ALA A 24 4.11 3.30 -2.66
CA ALA A 24 3.80 4.11 -3.84
C ALA A 24 5.06 4.72 -4.41
N ASP A 25 5.01 5.13 -5.67
CA ASP A 25 6.10 5.92 -6.23
C ASP A 25 6.08 7.33 -5.64
N VAL A 26 7.26 7.84 -5.35
CA VAL A 26 7.49 9.25 -4.99
C VAL A 26 8.64 9.71 -5.88
N GLY A 27 8.35 10.61 -6.81
CA GLY A 27 9.33 11.01 -7.82
C GLY A 27 9.73 9.85 -8.74
N GLY A 28 8.81 8.94 -8.99
CA GLY A 28 9.05 7.77 -9.85
C GLY A 28 9.82 6.63 -9.16
N VAL A 29 10.07 6.72 -7.86
CA VAL A 29 10.84 5.72 -7.11
C VAL A 29 9.95 5.10 -6.01
N PRO A 30 9.91 3.77 -5.88
CA PRO A 30 9.10 3.14 -4.83
C PRO A 30 9.50 3.56 -3.42
N HIS A 31 8.50 3.96 -2.65
CA HIS A 31 8.64 4.41 -1.27
C HIS A 31 7.54 3.78 -0.42
N TYR A 32 7.83 3.56 0.85
CA TYR A 32 6.77 3.40 1.83
C TYR A 32 6.13 4.75 2.11
N PHE A 33 4.83 4.76 2.41
CA PHE A 33 4.16 5.92 2.96
C PHE A 33 3.36 5.51 4.19
N HIS A 34 3.27 6.42 5.17
CA HIS A 34 2.53 6.18 6.41
C HIS A 34 1.95 7.50 6.89
N ALA A 35 0.66 7.54 7.15
CA ALA A 35 -0.02 8.75 7.61
C ALA A 35 0.64 9.29 8.88
N ALA A 36 0.98 10.56 8.87
CA ALA A 36 1.57 11.24 10.01
C ALA A 36 0.53 11.48 11.11
N ASP A 37 -0.73 11.65 10.71
CA ASP A 37 -1.87 11.82 11.60
C ASP A 37 -2.89 10.71 11.31
N PRO A 38 -3.04 9.70 12.20
CA PRO A 38 -4.00 8.62 11.96
C PRO A 38 -5.45 9.10 11.91
N ASP A 39 -5.76 10.24 12.48
CA ASP A 39 -7.10 10.85 12.40
C ASP A 39 -7.33 11.57 11.07
N GLN A 40 -6.29 11.69 10.25
CA GLN A 40 -6.32 12.30 8.92
C GLN A 40 -6.91 13.70 8.87
N VAL A 41 -6.64 14.49 9.90
CA VAL A 41 -7.02 15.91 9.91
C VAL A 41 -6.25 16.66 8.81
N GLU A 42 -5.02 16.20 8.51
CA GLU A 42 -4.19 16.70 7.44
C GLU A 42 -3.71 15.53 6.58
N ASP A 43 -3.65 15.74 5.27
CA ASP A 43 -3.20 14.72 4.32
C ASP A 43 -1.68 14.62 4.28
N ARG A 44 -1.05 14.45 5.43
CA ARG A 44 0.39 14.37 5.59
C ARG A 44 0.85 12.95 5.83
N PHE A 45 1.94 12.59 5.15
CA PHE A 45 2.50 11.25 5.20
C PHE A 45 4.00 11.32 5.37
N TYR A 46 4.53 10.43 6.21
CA TYR A 46 5.95 10.12 6.18
C TYR A 46 6.20 9.21 4.98
N VAL A 47 7.27 9.50 4.23
CA VAL A 47 7.69 8.67 3.10
C VAL A 47 9.19 8.36 3.23
N TRP A 48 9.56 7.14 2.84
CA TRP A 48 10.96 6.72 2.85
C TRP A 48 11.19 5.68 1.75
N PRO A 49 12.40 5.70 1.12
CA PRO A 49 12.69 4.77 0.02
C PRO A 49 12.63 3.33 0.48
N ILE A 50 12.18 2.46 -0.41
CA ILE A 50 12.16 1.03 -0.17
C ILE A 50 13.29 0.38 -0.97
N ALA A 51 14.08 -0.50 -0.31
CA ALA A 51 15.14 -1.22 -0.99
C ALA A 51 14.56 -2.16 -2.04
N PRO A 52 15.23 -2.34 -3.20
CA PRO A 52 14.70 -3.17 -4.28
C PRO A 52 14.31 -4.59 -3.86
N GLU A 53 15.13 -5.25 -3.05
CA GLU A 53 14.84 -6.59 -2.55
C GLU A 53 13.64 -6.64 -1.61
N VAL A 54 13.42 -5.59 -0.84
CA VAL A 54 12.24 -5.47 0.03
C VAL A 54 10.98 -5.21 -0.80
N PHE A 55 11.12 -4.39 -1.84
CA PHE A 55 10.01 -4.11 -2.76
C PHE A 55 9.50 -5.38 -3.45
N VAL A 56 10.40 -6.26 -3.86
CA VAL A 56 10.01 -7.55 -4.45
C VAL A 56 9.18 -8.37 -3.45
N LEU A 57 9.58 -8.40 -2.19
CA LEU A 57 8.86 -9.13 -1.14
C LEU A 57 7.49 -8.50 -0.84
N GLU A 58 7.40 -7.19 -0.84
CA GLU A 58 6.12 -6.50 -0.66
C GLU A 58 5.17 -6.83 -1.80
N ARG A 59 5.68 -6.86 -3.04
CA ARG A 59 4.87 -7.21 -4.20
C ARG A 59 4.39 -8.66 -4.16
N GLU A 60 5.24 -9.57 -3.68
CA GLU A 60 4.86 -10.98 -3.49
C GLU A 60 3.73 -11.10 -2.45
N CYS A 61 3.88 -10.44 -1.31
CA CYS A 61 2.88 -10.42 -0.24
C CYS A 61 1.55 -9.88 -0.74
N TRP A 62 1.59 -8.78 -1.47
CA TRP A 62 0.43 -8.15 -2.07
C TRP A 62 -0.29 -9.08 -3.06
N ALA A 63 0.46 -9.77 -3.90
CA ALA A 63 -0.11 -10.69 -4.87
C ALA A 63 -0.88 -11.83 -4.20
N ILE A 64 -0.39 -12.33 -3.06
CA ILE A 64 -1.10 -13.36 -2.30
C ILE A 64 -2.45 -12.81 -1.80
N PHE A 65 -2.46 -11.63 -1.24
CA PHE A 65 -3.69 -10.97 -0.80
C PHE A 65 -4.66 -10.74 -1.96
N VAL A 66 -4.19 -10.23 -3.08
CA VAL A 66 -5.03 -9.92 -4.24
C VAL A 66 -5.70 -11.18 -4.78
N ARG A 67 -4.96 -12.28 -4.88
CA ARG A 67 -5.52 -13.56 -5.35
C ARG A 67 -6.62 -14.07 -4.44
N TRP A 68 -6.43 -13.94 -3.12
CA TRP A 68 -7.49 -14.26 -2.18
C TRP A 68 -8.68 -13.32 -2.35
N ASN A 69 -8.44 -12.03 -2.48
CA ASN A 69 -9.51 -11.03 -2.61
C ASN A 69 -10.36 -11.26 -3.87
N GLU A 70 -9.75 -11.68 -4.97
CA GLU A 70 -10.49 -12.04 -6.19
C GLU A 70 -11.47 -13.17 -5.91
N ARG A 71 -11.06 -14.19 -5.20
CA ARG A 71 -11.90 -15.31 -4.81
C ARG A 71 -13.00 -14.88 -3.83
N TYR A 72 -12.67 -14.00 -2.90
CA TYR A 72 -13.62 -13.43 -1.96
C TYR A 72 -14.73 -12.66 -2.69
N GLU A 73 -14.36 -11.82 -3.63
CA GLU A 73 -15.31 -11.02 -4.42
C GLU A 73 -16.22 -11.89 -5.29
N LEU A 74 -15.76 -13.06 -5.70
CA LEU A 74 -16.55 -14.04 -6.46
C LEU A 74 -17.40 -14.94 -5.57
N GLY A 75 -17.35 -14.77 -4.25
CA GLY A 75 -18.08 -15.62 -3.32
C GLY A 75 -17.47 -17.00 -3.12
N GLU A 76 -16.24 -17.21 -3.58
CA GLU A 76 -15.54 -18.51 -3.50
C GLU A 76 -14.71 -18.67 -2.22
N ALA A 77 -14.50 -17.60 -1.46
CA ALA A 77 -13.76 -17.63 -0.21
C ALA A 77 -14.48 -16.80 0.85
N GLY A 78 -14.47 -17.25 2.09
CA GLY A 78 -15.04 -16.51 3.21
C GLY A 78 -14.01 -15.61 3.89
N PRO A 79 -14.46 -14.63 4.70
CA PRO A 79 -13.53 -13.72 5.38
C PRO A 79 -12.57 -14.41 6.36
N GLU A 80 -12.93 -15.58 6.88
CA GLU A 80 -12.09 -16.38 7.78
C GLU A 80 -10.84 -16.93 7.10
N SER A 81 -10.83 -16.99 5.75
CA SER A 81 -9.69 -17.48 4.96
C SER A 81 -8.73 -16.38 4.56
N HIS A 82 -8.92 -15.14 5.03
CA HIS A 82 -8.03 -14.03 4.74
C HIS A 82 -6.59 -14.34 5.19
N PRO A 83 -5.59 -14.18 4.31
CA PRO A 83 -4.20 -14.51 4.67
C PRO A 83 -3.69 -13.80 5.92
N GLY A 84 -4.17 -12.60 6.19
CA GLY A 84 -3.77 -11.79 7.35
C GLY A 84 -4.26 -12.32 8.70
N VAL A 85 -5.15 -13.32 8.71
CA VAL A 85 -5.62 -13.94 9.95
C VAL A 85 -4.48 -14.69 10.66
N GLY A 86 -3.51 -15.20 9.91
CA GLY A 86 -2.43 -16.02 10.43
C GLY A 86 -2.78 -17.50 10.37
N GLY A 87 -1.81 -18.33 10.02
CA GLY A 87 -2.00 -19.77 9.91
C GLY A 87 -2.76 -20.22 8.67
N ILE A 88 -3.10 -19.33 7.76
CA ILE A 88 -3.85 -19.64 6.53
C ILE A 88 -2.88 -19.85 5.36
N ASP A 89 -1.94 -18.95 5.18
CA ASP A 89 -0.95 -19.00 4.12
C ASP A 89 0.43 -18.85 4.76
N GLU A 90 1.20 -19.92 4.75
CA GLU A 90 2.52 -19.96 5.39
C GLU A 90 3.48 -18.94 4.79
N ARG A 91 3.48 -18.79 3.47
CA ARG A 91 4.35 -17.83 2.80
C ARG A 91 3.97 -16.40 3.14
N TYR A 92 2.68 -16.10 3.21
CA TYR A 92 2.20 -14.78 3.62
C TYR A 92 2.66 -14.45 5.05
N ASP A 93 2.49 -15.40 5.97
CA ASP A 93 2.90 -15.21 7.37
C ASP A 93 4.41 -14.96 7.48
N GLU A 94 5.21 -15.71 6.72
CA GLU A 94 6.67 -15.56 6.65
C GLU A 94 7.04 -14.17 6.12
N LEU A 95 6.38 -13.73 5.05
CA LEU A 95 6.62 -12.42 4.45
C LEU A 95 6.24 -11.28 5.41
N GLU A 96 5.09 -11.38 6.07
CA GLU A 96 4.66 -10.37 7.06
C GLU A 96 5.67 -10.20 8.18
N GLU A 97 6.17 -11.30 8.73
CA GLU A 97 7.17 -11.26 9.78
C GLU A 97 8.48 -10.64 9.30
N ARG A 98 8.90 -10.99 8.11
CA ARG A 98 10.15 -10.50 7.51
C ARG A 98 10.08 -9.03 7.13
N LEU A 99 8.91 -8.54 6.71
CA LEU A 99 8.72 -7.17 6.24
C LEU A 99 8.46 -6.17 7.37
N LYS A 100 8.07 -6.66 8.54
CA LYS A 100 7.71 -5.82 9.68
C LYS A 100 8.72 -4.72 10.00
N PRO A 101 10.04 -5.00 10.12
CA PRO A 101 11.00 -3.94 10.42
C PRO A 101 11.10 -2.86 9.33
N SER A 102 10.92 -3.25 8.06
CA SER A 102 10.99 -2.32 6.94
C SER A 102 9.80 -1.36 6.88
N ARG A 103 8.70 -1.74 7.50
CA ARG A 103 7.46 -0.95 7.53
C ARG A 103 7.41 0.07 8.66
N GLU A 104 8.42 0.07 9.54
CA GLU A 104 8.52 1.05 10.61
C GLU A 104 9.01 2.38 10.07
N VAL A 105 8.38 3.49 10.49
CA VAL A 105 8.75 4.83 10.04
C VAL A 105 10.16 5.16 10.57
N PRO A 106 11.15 5.37 9.71
CA PRO A 106 12.49 5.73 10.18
C PRO A 106 12.54 7.18 10.67
N ALA A 107 13.53 7.48 11.51
CA ALA A 107 13.69 8.83 12.07
C ALA A 107 13.96 9.90 11.01
N ASP A 108 14.53 9.52 9.86
CA ASP A 108 14.85 10.43 8.77
C ASP A 108 13.81 10.46 7.65
N ALA A 109 12.62 9.89 7.88
CA ALA A 109 11.55 9.92 6.89
C ALA A 109 11.15 11.36 6.55
N ARG A 110 10.90 11.61 5.26
CA ARG A 110 10.41 12.93 4.81
C ARG A 110 8.91 13.03 5.06
N LEU A 111 8.46 14.26 5.29
CA LEU A 111 7.03 14.56 5.41
C LEU A 111 6.55 15.20 4.11
N LEU A 112 5.50 14.63 3.52
CA LEU A 112 4.88 15.16 2.31
C LEU A 112 3.36 15.24 2.49
N VAL A 113 2.73 16.11 1.71
CA VAL A 113 1.28 16.09 1.54
C VAL A 113 0.96 15.11 0.43
N GLY A 114 0.04 14.19 0.67
CA GLY A 114 -0.38 13.21 -0.31
C GLY A 114 -1.89 13.25 -0.53
N ARG A 115 -2.32 13.17 -1.78
CA ARG A 115 -3.74 13.14 -2.13
C ARG A 115 -4.02 11.97 -3.05
N ALA A 116 -4.99 11.16 -2.67
CA ALA A 116 -5.41 10.01 -3.47
C ALA A 116 -6.39 10.47 -4.54
N GLU A 117 -6.20 9.98 -5.77
CA GLU A 117 -7.11 10.20 -6.89
C GLU A 117 -7.52 8.84 -7.43
N PHE A 118 -8.80 8.54 -7.35
CA PHE A 118 -9.32 7.27 -7.81
C PHE A 118 -9.45 7.24 -9.32
N LEU A 119 -9.16 6.08 -9.92
CA LEU A 119 -9.34 5.86 -11.34
C LEU A 119 -10.83 5.77 -11.63
N ILE A 120 -11.30 6.54 -12.61
CA ILE A 120 -12.71 6.58 -12.99
C ILE A 120 -12.95 5.53 -14.06
N ASP A 121 -12.80 4.27 -13.70
CA ASP A 121 -13.11 3.14 -14.57
C ASP A 121 -13.76 2.07 -13.73
N GLU A 122 -15.08 1.92 -13.90
CA GLU A 122 -15.87 0.97 -13.13
C GLU A 122 -15.47 -0.49 -13.40
N GLU A 123 -14.75 -0.75 -14.49
CA GLU A 123 -14.26 -2.07 -14.84
C GLU A 123 -12.95 -2.43 -14.15
N VAL A 124 -12.27 -1.44 -13.55
CA VAL A 124 -10.99 -1.67 -12.88
C VAL A 124 -11.26 -2.17 -11.46
N PRO A 125 -10.81 -3.38 -11.11
CA PRO A 125 -10.91 -3.87 -9.74
C PRO A 125 -10.14 -2.98 -8.77
N ARG A 126 -10.64 -2.87 -7.55
CA ARG A 126 -10.00 -2.07 -6.50
C ARG A 126 -8.56 -2.51 -6.21
N TYR A 127 -8.34 -3.80 -6.16
CA TYR A 127 -7.02 -4.37 -5.92
C TYR A 127 -6.61 -5.26 -7.09
N ARG A 128 -5.41 -5.02 -7.61
CA ARG A 128 -4.81 -5.80 -8.68
C ARG A 128 -3.39 -6.12 -8.28
N VAL A 129 -2.82 -7.17 -8.87
CA VAL A 129 -1.41 -7.54 -8.61
C VAL A 129 -0.49 -6.37 -8.94
N GLU A 130 -0.82 -5.57 -9.95
CA GLU A 130 -0.06 -4.40 -10.37
C GLU A 130 -0.19 -3.22 -9.42
N GLY A 131 -1.22 -3.17 -8.58
CA GLY A 131 -1.44 -2.07 -7.65
C GLY A 131 -2.91 -1.81 -7.33
N CYS A 132 -3.16 -0.65 -6.79
CA CYS A 132 -4.49 -0.22 -6.36
C CYS A 132 -5.21 0.58 -7.44
N ASP A 133 -6.50 0.84 -7.23
CA ASP A 133 -7.36 1.59 -8.15
C ASP A 133 -7.24 3.12 -7.99
N TYR A 134 -6.22 3.57 -7.30
CA TYR A 134 -5.96 5.00 -7.13
C TYR A 134 -4.48 5.30 -7.28
N ALA A 135 -4.20 6.56 -7.56
CA ALA A 135 -2.83 7.08 -7.60
C ALA A 135 -2.67 8.15 -6.53
N MET A 136 -1.44 8.44 -6.16
CA MET A 136 -1.13 9.49 -5.19
C MET A 136 -0.47 10.68 -5.89
N ARG A 137 -0.84 11.86 -5.44
CA ARG A 137 -0.17 13.09 -5.84
C ARG A 137 0.51 13.66 -4.62
N TRP A 138 1.82 13.82 -4.72
CA TRP A 138 2.66 14.29 -3.62
C TRP A 138 3.07 15.74 -3.81
N SER A 139 3.15 16.48 -2.72
CA SER A 139 3.66 17.84 -2.73
C SER A 139 4.33 18.16 -1.41
N SER A 140 5.12 19.23 -1.38
CA SER A 140 5.74 19.70 -0.14
C SER A 140 4.67 20.19 0.83
N PRO A 141 4.88 19.99 2.13
CA PRO A 141 3.95 20.46 3.15
C PRO A 141 3.81 21.98 3.16
#